data_b8b91c0073ac9dfeba4164f435292e17
#
_entry.id   b8b91c0073ac9dfeba4164f435292e17
#
_cell.length_a   1.000
_cell.length_b   1.000
_cell.length_c   1.000
_cell.angle_alpha   90.00
_cell.angle_beta   90.00
_cell.angle_gamma   90.00
#
_symmetry.space_group_name_H-M   'P 1'
#
loop_
_entity.id
_entity.type
_entity.pdbx_description
1 polymer ?
#
loop_
_entity_poly.entity_id
_entity_poly.type
_entity_poly.pdbx_seq_one_letter_code
_entity_poly.pdbx_strand_id
1 'polypeptide(L)'
;MDSTMPGGEDLVKYFPTAKDDSGNEKLAYRFNDTGEGLCYYPSGRVAVAVSNVGSHQKRFYVYDDDKEKTMLCSLNELAVGFAYNNSRGSSDRNSRLVLTKQGGVYSNGEGTIKHEWKWDRKAQNAGEVPPAGISMSLNKNLKLRFEDRFTISISYEVEGIVRHFDSGYKLKRMDSYMETATRNNLGR
;
A
#
# COMPACT_ATOMS: atom_id res chain seq x y z
N MET A 1 12.43 -29.65 26.50
CA MET A 1 11.70 -28.42 26.82
C MET A 1 11.39 -27.76 25.48
N ASP A 2 10.21 -28.06 24.96
CA ASP A 2 9.72 -27.50 23.67
C ASP A 2 9.30 -26.06 23.91
N SER A 3 10.05 -25.11 23.38
CA SER A 3 9.64 -23.73 23.26
C SER A 3 8.86 -23.54 21.96
N THR A 4 7.61 -23.96 21.96
CA THR A 4 6.65 -23.51 20.93
C THR A 4 6.44 -22.01 21.13
N MET A 5 7.02 -21.20 20.22
CA MET A 5 6.63 -19.81 20.06
C MET A 5 5.12 -19.77 19.79
N PRO A 6 4.33 -18.96 20.48
CA PRO A 6 2.92 -18.82 20.14
C PRO A 6 2.84 -18.25 18.71
N GLY A 7 2.28 -19.04 17.79
CA GLY A 7 1.95 -18.56 16.44
C GLY A 7 1.06 -17.32 16.59
N GLY A 8 1.44 -16.22 15.94
CA GLY A 8 0.64 -15.01 15.95
C GLY A 8 -0.75 -15.31 15.39
N GLU A 9 -1.77 -14.84 16.09
CA GLU A 9 -3.15 -15.03 15.63
C GLU A 9 -3.41 -14.20 14.36
N ASP A 10 -4.10 -14.80 13.39
CA ASP A 10 -4.58 -14.08 12.20
C ASP A 10 -5.52 -12.95 12.62
N LEU A 11 -5.29 -11.75 12.09
CA LEU A 11 -6.17 -10.63 12.28
C LEU A 11 -7.36 -10.73 11.31
N VAL A 12 -8.54 -11.08 11.81
CA VAL A 12 -9.76 -11.30 11.03
C VAL A 12 -10.85 -10.33 11.43
N LYS A 13 -11.58 -9.79 10.46
CA LYS A 13 -12.75 -8.92 10.68
C LYS A 13 -13.84 -9.24 9.66
N TYR A 14 -15.07 -9.16 10.09
CA TYR A 14 -16.27 -9.35 9.27
C TYR A 14 -17.04 -8.03 9.14
N PHE A 15 -17.81 -7.88 8.05
CA PHE A 15 -18.71 -6.75 7.88
C PHE A 15 -19.88 -6.85 8.86
N PRO A 16 -20.28 -5.72 9.48
CA PRO A 16 -21.39 -5.74 10.43
C PRO A 16 -22.75 -5.94 9.75
N THR A 17 -22.89 -5.55 8.48
CA THR A 17 -24.16 -5.55 7.77
C THR A 17 -24.20 -6.48 6.55
N ALA A 18 -23.05 -6.69 5.89
CA ALA A 18 -22.99 -7.53 4.70
C ALA A 18 -23.04 -9.02 5.05
N LYS A 19 -24.01 -9.74 4.47
CA LYS A 19 -24.19 -11.19 4.66
C LYS A 19 -24.08 -11.94 3.34
N ASP A 20 -23.68 -13.19 3.41
CA ASP A 20 -23.72 -14.13 2.29
C ASP A 20 -25.12 -14.69 2.07
N ASP A 21 -25.29 -15.52 1.03
CA ASP A 21 -26.59 -16.14 0.69
C ASP A 21 -27.11 -17.11 1.78
N SER A 22 -26.24 -17.54 2.69
CA SER A 22 -26.56 -18.40 3.84
C SER A 22 -26.81 -17.59 5.12
N GLY A 23 -26.75 -16.26 5.08
CA GLY A 23 -26.96 -15.35 6.21
C GLY A 23 -25.76 -15.15 7.13
N ASN A 24 -24.58 -15.71 6.79
CA ASN A 24 -23.35 -15.50 7.55
C ASN A 24 -22.74 -14.14 7.23
N GLU A 25 -22.03 -13.54 8.20
CA GLU A 25 -21.29 -12.31 7.99
C GLU A 25 -20.19 -12.49 6.94
N LYS A 26 -20.11 -11.56 6.00
CA LYS A 26 -19.04 -11.56 4.98
C LYS A 26 -17.72 -11.08 5.57
N LEU A 27 -16.64 -11.71 5.15
CA LEU A 27 -15.28 -11.35 5.53
C LEU A 27 -14.92 -9.97 5.00
N ALA A 28 -14.49 -9.05 5.88
CA ALA A 28 -14.01 -7.73 5.53
C ALA A 28 -12.49 -7.72 5.30
N TYR A 29 -11.74 -8.38 6.18
CA TYR A 29 -10.32 -8.60 5.96
C TYR A 29 -9.77 -9.79 6.74
N ARG A 30 -8.65 -10.34 6.25
CA ARG A 30 -7.83 -11.32 6.95
C ARG A 30 -6.35 -11.06 6.67
N PHE A 31 -5.57 -10.92 7.74
CA PHE A 31 -4.12 -10.74 7.70
C PHE A 31 -3.46 -11.71 8.67
N ASN A 32 -2.35 -12.30 8.25
CA ASN A 32 -1.49 -13.07 9.12
C ASN A 32 -0.62 -12.15 10.02
N ASP A 33 0.16 -12.73 10.90
CA ASP A 33 1.07 -12.06 11.83
C ASP A 33 2.16 -11.21 11.14
N THR A 34 2.53 -11.56 9.91
CA THR A 34 3.48 -10.79 9.09
C THR A 34 2.82 -9.61 8.39
N GLY A 35 1.49 -9.47 8.49
CA GLY A 35 0.68 -8.43 7.87
C GLY A 35 0.48 -8.64 6.35
N GLU A 36 0.65 -9.86 5.87
CA GLU A 36 0.22 -10.31 4.54
C GLU A 36 -1.25 -10.72 4.57
N GLY A 37 -2.02 -10.34 3.58
CA GLY A 37 -3.43 -10.68 3.59
C GLY A 37 -4.28 -9.87 2.60
N LEU A 38 -5.58 -9.91 2.82
CA LEU A 38 -6.58 -9.36 1.91
C LEU A 38 -7.63 -8.53 2.66
N CYS A 39 -8.06 -7.42 2.03
CA CYS A 39 -9.33 -6.76 2.33
C CYS A 39 -10.33 -7.01 1.21
N TYR A 40 -11.60 -7.02 1.56
CA TYR A 40 -12.69 -7.29 0.64
C TYR A 40 -13.72 -6.16 0.67
N TYR A 41 -14.47 -6.01 -0.40
CA TYR A 41 -15.70 -5.25 -0.44
C TYR A 41 -16.89 -6.10 0.08
N PRO A 42 -18.02 -5.49 0.46
CA PRO A 42 -19.24 -6.22 0.78
C PRO A 42 -19.75 -7.12 -0.36
N SER A 43 -19.37 -6.81 -1.59
CA SER A 43 -19.61 -7.68 -2.75
C SER A 43 -18.86 -9.02 -2.69
N GLY A 44 -17.87 -9.15 -1.81
CA GLY A 44 -16.94 -10.30 -1.72
C GLY A 44 -15.73 -10.20 -2.65
N ARG A 45 -15.61 -9.11 -3.43
CA ARG A 45 -14.42 -8.88 -4.27
C ARG A 45 -13.26 -8.34 -3.45
N VAL A 46 -12.04 -8.67 -3.88
CA VAL A 46 -10.83 -8.14 -3.25
C VAL A 46 -10.72 -6.64 -3.49
N ALA A 47 -10.50 -5.89 -2.42
CA ALA A 47 -10.22 -4.45 -2.44
C ALA A 47 -8.72 -4.16 -2.36
N VAL A 48 -8.04 -4.78 -1.39
CA VAL A 48 -6.60 -4.62 -1.19
C VAL A 48 -5.97 -5.99 -0.98
N ALA A 49 -4.89 -6.27 -1.68
CA ALA A 49 -4.03 -7.43 -1.44
C ALA A 49 -2.64 -6.95 -1.02
N VAL A 50 -2.12 -7.51 0.05
CA VAL A 50 -0.78 -7.25 0.57
C VAL A 50 0.00 -8.55 0.59
N SER A 51 1.16 -8.57 -0.05
CA SER A 51 2.09 -9.70 -0.02
C SER A 51 3.46 -9.28 0.47
N ASN A 52 4.14 -10.16 1.19
CA ASN A 52 5.49 -9.93 1.68
C ASN A 52 6.53 -10.34 0.63
N VAL A 53 7.61 -9.57 0.57
CA VAL A 53 8.78 -9.83 -0.25
C VAL A 53 10.02 -9.78 0.65
N GLY A 54 10.14 -10.75 1.56
CA GLY A 54 11.17 -10.75 2.61
C GLY A 54 10.67 -10.14 3.92
N SER A 55 11.57 -9.92 4.88
CA SER A 55 11.22 -9.68 6.28
C SER A 55 10.45 -8.37 6.56
N HIS A 56 10.57 -7.35 5.71
CA HIS A 56 9.95 -6.03 5.98
C HIS A 56 9.46 -5.32 4.72
N GLN A 57 9.50 -5.95 3.58
CA GLN A 57 9.12 -5.37 2.30
C GLN A 57 7.79 -5.95 1.84
N LYS A 58 6.89 -5.08 1.43
CA LYS A 58 5.54 -5.45 1.02
C LYS A 58 5.23 -4.96 -0.39
N ARG A 59 4.37 -5.70 -1.08
CA ARG A 59 3.72 -5.30 -2.32
C ARG A 59 2.24 -5.09 -2.06
N PHE A 60 1.70 -4.06 -2.68
CA PHE A 60 0.31 -3.67 -2.56
C PHE A 60 -0.36 -3.71 -3.92
N TYR A 61 -1.53 -4.33 -3.95
CA TYR A 61 -2.40 -4.36 -5.11
C TYR A 61 -3.79 -3.92 -4.67
N VAL A 62 -4.35 -2.94 -5.36
CA VAL A 62 -5.62 -2.33 -5.02
C VAL A 62 -6.54 -2.42 -6.22
N TYR A 63 -7.76 -2.88 -6.00
CA TYR A 63 -8.74 -3.15 -7.05
C TYR A 63 -10.01 -2.37 -6.80
N ASP A 64 -10.75 -2.10 -7.88
CA ASP A 64 -12.10 -1.54 -7.79
C ASP A 64 -13.15 -2.62 -7.50
N ASP A 65 -14.32 -2.20 -7.03
CA ASP A 65 -15.47 -3.09 -6.82
C ASP A 65 -16.25 -3.30 -8.11
N ASP A 66 -15.58 -3.68 -9.17
CA ASP A 66 -16.15 -3.99 -10.47
C ASP A 66 -15.97 -5.47 -10.86
N LYS A 67 -16.68 -5.92 -11.88
CA LYS A 67 -16.59 -7.31 -12.38
C LYS A 67 -15.26 -7.55 -13.11
N GLU A 68 -14.70 -6.54 -13.71
CA GLU A 68 -13.47 -6.55 -14.50
C GLU A 68 -12.23 -6.62 -13.63
N LYS A 69 -12.36 -6.41 -12.30
CA LYS A 69 -11.26 -6.34 -11.34
C LYS A 69 -10.23 -5.28 -11.73
N THR A 70 -10.74 -4.09 -12.09
CA THR A 70 -9.90 -2.97 -12.49
C THR A 70 -8.87 -2.67 -11.40
N MET A 71 -7.58 -2.72 -11.76
CA MET A 71 -6.50 -2.40 -10.83
C MET A 71 -6.37 -0.89 -10.69
N LEU A 72 -6.58 -0.39 -9.48
CA LEU A 72 -6.49 1.04 -9.15
C LEU A 72 -5.10 1.45 -8.68
N CYS A 73 -4.36 0.54 -8.07
CA CYS A 73 -3.01 0.83 -7.59
C CYS A 73 -2.19 -0.45 -7.52
N SER A 74 -0.92 -0.34 -7.88
CA SER A 74 0.09 -1.37 -7.63
C SER A 74 1.38 -0.68 -7.20
N LEU A 75 1.89 -1.06 -6.03
CA LEU A 75 3.17 -0.58 -5.50
C LEU A 75 4.02 -1.78 -5.09
N ASN A 76 5.23 -1.83 -5.60
CA ASN A 76 6.19 -2.85 -5.20
C ASN A 76 6.98 -2.42 -3.93
N GLU A 77 7.85 -3.30 -3.46
CA GLU A 77 8.70 -3.11 -2.27
C GLU A 77 9.67 -1.92 -2.34
N LEU A 78 9.86 -1.34 -3.51
CA LEU A 78 10.67 -0.15 -3.74
C LEU A 78 9.83 1.13 -3.87
N ALA A 79 8.52 1.05 -3.56
CA ALA A 79 7.54 2.10 -3.82
C ALA A 79 7.52 2.54 -5.30
N VAL A 80 7.72 1.59 -6.21
CA VAL A 80 7.60 1.80 -7.66
C VAL A 80 6.29 1.19 -8.13
N GLY A 81 5.55 1.92 -8.96
CA GLY A 81 4.27 1.47 -9.46
C GLY A 81 3.37 2.61 -9.91
N PHE A 82 2.07 2.43 -9.76
CA PHE A 82 1.10 3.43 -10.18
C PHE A 82 -0.12 3.46 -9.25
N ALA A 83 -0.84 4.59 -9.30
CA ALA A 83 -2.18 4.73 -8.77
C ALA A 83 -3.07 5.48 -9.76
N TYR A 84 -4.34 5.09 -9.81
CA TYR A 84 -5.33 5.60 -10.75
C TYR A 84 -6.64 5.93 -10.01
N ASN A 85 -7.17 7.12 -10.25
CA ASN A 85 -8.45 7.56 -9.70
C ASN A 85 -9.62 7.14 -10.61
N ASN A 86 -10.43 6.20 -10.16
CA ASN A 86 -11.68 5.78 -10.82
C ASN A 86 -12.94 6.30 -10.11
N SER A 87 -12.80 7.27 -9.20
CA SER A 87 -13.95 7.82 -8.45
C SER A 87 -14.97 8.48 -9.36
N ARG A 88 -16.14 7.88 -9.49
CA ARG A 88 -17.25 8.46 -10.25
C ARG A 88 -17.71 9.77 -9.60
N GLY A 89 -17.86 10.82 -10.39
CA GLY A 89 -18.29 12.15 -9.90
C GLY A 89 -17.17 13.01 -9.31
N SER A 90 -15.93 12.53 -9.25
CA SER A 90 -14.78 13.36 -8.87
C SER A 90 -14.30 14.19 -10.06
N SER A 91 -13.97 15.48 -9.82
CA SER A 91 -13.31 16.36 -10.80
C SER A 91 -11.95 15.82 -11.24
N ASP A 92 -11.28 15.06 -10.35
CA ASP A 92 -9.97 14.45 -10.59
C ASP A 92 -10.05 13.00 -11.09
N ARG A 93 -11.25 12.56 -11.53
CA ARG A 93 -11.38 11.24 -12.14
C ARG A 93 -10.40 11.08 -13.30
N ASN A 94 -9.82 9.89 -13.43
CA ASN A 94 -8.76 9.54 -14.39
C ASN A 94 -7.39 10.16 -14.07
N SER A 95 -7.22 10.89 -12.97
CA SER A 95 -5.89 11.31 -12.54
C SER A 95 -4.99 10.10 -12.25
N ARG A 96 -3.70 10.26 -12.48
CA ARG A 96 -2.72 9.17 -12.40
C ARG A 96 -1.48 9.63 -11.65
N LEU A 97 -0.99 8.76 -10.78
CA LEU A 97 0.32 8.85 -10.17
C LEU A 97 1.16 7.68 -10.67
N VAL A 98 2.33 7.96 -11.22
CA VAL A 98 3.31 6.94 -11.64
C VAL A 98 4.60 7.18 -10.88
N LEU A 99 5.08 6.16 -10.19
CA LEU A 99 6.32 6.17 -9.43
C LEU A 99 7.32 5.22 -10.07
N THR A 100 8.51 5.71 -10.34
CA THR A 100 9.62 4.95 -10.93
C THR A 100 10.84 4.93 -10.00
N LYS A 101 11.88 4.21 -10.39
CA LYS A 101 13.16 4.26 -9.68
C LYS A 101 13.86 5.63 -9.79
N GLN A 102 13.53 6.41 -10.82
CA GLN A 102 14.16 7.70 -11.10
C GLN A 102 13.38 8.90 -10.58
N GLY A 103 12.07 8.76 -10.34
CA GLY A 103 11.20 9.86 -9.95
C GLY A 103 9.73 9.50 -10.05
N GLY A 104 8.88 10.49 -10.18
CA GLY A 104 7.47 10.29 -10.35
C GLY A 104 6.82 11.34 -11.23
N VAL A 105 5.60 11.02 -11.67
CA VAL A 105 4.74 11.89 -12.47
C VAL A 105 3.33 11.82 -11.93
N TYR A 106 2.71 12.98 -11.73
CA TYR A 106 1.30 13.10 -11.43
C TYR A 106 0.59 13.88 -12.54
N SER A 107 -0.45 13.29 -13.11
CA SER A 107 -1.32 13.93 -14.10
C SER A 107 -2.76 14.01 -13.62
N ASN A 108 -3.47 15.06 -14.03
CA ASN A 108 -4.91 15.19 -13.79
C ASN A 108 -5.72 14.24 -14.68
N GLY A 109 -7.06 14.28 -14.53
CA GLY A 109 -7.99 13.45 -15.28
C GLY A 109 -8.00 13.68 -16.80
N GLU A 110 -7.52 14.83 -17.24
CA GLU A 110 -7.38 15.19 -18.66
C GLU A 110 -6.05 14.71 -19.27
N GLY A 111 -5.17 14.12 -18.45
CA GLY A 111 -3.84 13.67 -18.87
C GLY A 111 -2.76 14.75 -18.83
N THR A 112 -3.11 15.98 -18.36
CA THR A 112 -2.12 17.05 -18.20
C THR A 112 -1.20 16.75 -17.03
N ILE A 113 0.11 16.77 -17.24
CA ILE A 113 1.12 16.62 -16.18
C ILE A 113 1.04 17.85 -15.27
N LYS A 114 0.75 17.62 -13.99
CA LYS A 114 0.72 18.63 -12.94
C LYS A 114 2.01 18.72 -12.17
N HIS A 115 2.65 17.57 -11.95
CA HIS A 115 3.92 17.45 -11.24
C HIS A 115 4.77 16.36 -11.88
N GLU A 116 6.03 16.67 -12.05
CA GLU A 116 7.08 15.71 -12.42
C GLU A 116 8.29 15.99 -11.55
N TRP A 117 8.90 14.92 -11.00
CA TRP A 117 10.08 15.05 -10.13
C TRP A 117 11.04 13.90 -10.34
N LYS A 118 12.30 14.13 -9.98
CA LYS A 118 13.35 13.12 -9.95
C LYS A 118 13.85 12.94 -8.52
N TRP A 119 14.14 11.68 -8.15
CA TRP A 119 14.80 11.41 -6.88
C TRP A 119 16.26 11.86 -6.99
N ASP A 120 16.70 12.80 -6.13
CA ASP A 120 18.11 13.16 -6.08
C ASP A 120 18.91 12.02 -5.46
N ARG A 121 19.95 11.55 -6.20
CA ARG A 121 20.85 10.50 -5.72
C ARG A 121 21.81 10.99 -4.64
N LYS A 122 22.06 12.30 -4.55
CA LYS A 122 23.03 12.91 -3.62
C LYS A 122 22.39 13.40 -2.34
N ALA A 123 21.15 13.82 -2.39
CA ALA A 123 20.36 14.10 -1.21
C ALA A 123 19.57 12.83 -0.88
N GLN A 124 19.77 12.23 0.28
CA GLN A 124 18.88 11.20 0.80
C GLN A 124 17.45 11.74 1.00
N ASN A 125 17.24 13.00 0.69
CA ASN A 125 16.02 13.76 0.79
C ASN A 125 15.62 14.25 -0.60
N ALA A 126 14.51 13.74 -1.07
CA ALA A 126 13.55 14.39 -1.93
C ALA A 126 14.12 15.29 -3.03
N GLY A 127 14.13 14.81 -4.25
CA GLY A 127 13.90 15.67 -5.39
C GLY A 127 12.61 16.49 -5.15
N GLU A 128 12.31 17.47 -5.98
CA GLU A 128 11.12 18.32 -5.85
C GLU A 128 9.83 17.50 -5.76
N VAL A 129 9.50 17.08 -4.55
CA VAL A 129 8.20 16.49 -4.23
C VAL A 129 7.18 17.61 -4.26
N PRO A 130 5.98 17.42 -4.79
CA PRO A 130 4.94 18.43 -4.72
C PRO A 130 4.83 18.99 -3.31
N PRO A 131 4.91 20.30 -3.07
CA PRO A 131 5.00 20.88 -1.73
C PRO A 131 3.87 20.49 -0.78
N ALA A 132 2.73 20.09 -1.32
CA ALA A 132 1.55 19.69 -0.55
C ALA A 132 1.34 18.17 -0.46
N GLY A 133 2.22 17.38 -1.06
CA GLY A 133 1.97 15.96 -1.29
C GLY A 133 0.82 15.74 -2.31
N ILE A 134 0.52 14.49 -2.60
CA ILE A 134 -0.59 14.12 -3.49
C ILE A 134 -1.58 13.28 -2.69
N SER A 135 -2.84 13.73 -2.62
CA SER A 135 -3.95 12.97 -2.07
C SER A 135 -4.89 12.59 -3.21
N MET A 136 -5.13 11.29 -3.39
CA MET A 136 -5.90 10.76 -4.49
C MET A 136 -6.99 9.81 -3.98
N SER A 137 -8.24 10.05 -4.33
CA SER A 137 -9.30 9.05 -4.15
C SER A 137 -9.20 8.03 -5.27
N LEU A 138 -8.88 6.77 -4.95
CA LEU A 138 -8.83 5.70 -5.94
C LEU A 138 -10.26 5.29 -6.36
N ASN A 139 -11.15 5.19 -5.38
CA ASN A 139 -12.60 5.09 -5.53
C ASN A 139 -13.30 5.60 -4.26
N LYS A 140 -14.60 5.36 -4.10
CA LYS A 140 -15.38 5.82 -2.92
C LYS A 140 -14.87 5.29 -1.57
N ASN A 141 -14.17 4.16 -1.57
CA ASN A 141 -13.74 3.42 -0.37
C ASN A 141 -12.21 3.44 -0.14
N LEU A 142 -11.46 3.85 -1.14
CA LEU A 142 -10.00 3.74 -1.14
C LEU A 142 -9.37 5.07 -1.48
N LYS A 143 -8.39 5.47 -0.66
CA LYS A 143 -7.61 6.69 -0.85
C LYS A 143 -6.13 6.37 -0.79
N LEU A 144 -5.35 7.06 -1.60
CA LEU A 144 -3.89 7.05 -1.53
C LEU A 144 -3.40 8.45 -1.15
N ARG A 145 -2.45 8.50 -0.21
CA ARG A 145 -1.71 9.72 0.13
C ARG A 145 -0.23 9.46 -0.12
N PHE A 146 0.36 10.30 -0.94
CA PHE A 146 1.78 10.31 -1.25
C PHE A 146 2.37 11.63 -0.76
N GLU A 147 3.35 11.58 0.12
CA GLU A 147 4.11 12.74 0.59
C GLU A 147 5.52 12.72 0.00
N ASP A 148 6.18 11.59 0.10
CA ASP A 148 7.48 11.27 -0.49
C ASP A 148 7.60 9.76 -0.72
N ARG A 149 8.77 9.29 -1.15
CA ARG A 149 9.01 7.88 -1.44
C ARG A 149 8.88 6.97 -0.20
N PHE A 150 9.13 7.51 0.98
CA PHE A 150 9.10 6.77 2.24
C PHE A 150 7.75 6.84 2.93
N THR A 151 6.95 7.84 2.57
CA THR A 151 5.68 8.18 3.20
C THR A 151 4.55 8.09 2.18
N ILE A 152 4.14 6.85 1.92
CA ILE A 152 2.98 6.54 1.07
C ILE A 152 2.00 5.73 1.90
N SER A 153 0.76 6.15 1.97
CA SER A 153 -0.28 5.41 2.67
C SER A 153 -1.49 5.13 1.79
N ILE A 154 -2.09 3.96 2.00
CA ILE A 154 -3.35 3.56 1.40
C ILE A 154 -4.35 3.40 2.53
N SER A 155 -5.49 4.07 2.41
CA SER A 155 -6.60 3.97 3.37
C SER A 155 -7.75 3.21 2.72
N TYR A 156 -8.24 2.19 3.41
CA TYR A 156 -9.44 1.44 3.08
C TYR A 156 -10.50 1.77 4.11
N GLU A 157 -11.70 2.18 3.66
CA GLU A 157 -12.83 2.52 4.52
C GLU A 157 -14.14 1.98 3.91
N VAL A 158 -14.73 0.99 4.56
CA VAL A 158 -15.98 0.33 4.13
C VAL A 158 -16.83 -0.01 5.33
N GLU A 159 -18.10 0.42 5.36
CA GLU A 159 -19.06 0.16 6.42
C GLU A 159 -18.52 0.43 7.85
N GLY A 160 -17.77 1.52 8.01
CA GLY A 160 -17.16 1.88 9.30
C GLY A 160 -15.90 1.08 9.67
N ILE A 161 -15.51 0.12 8.84
CA ILE A 161 -14.23 -0.60 8.98
C ILE A 161 -13.15 0.22 8.31
N VAL A 162 -12.14 0.63 9.07
CA VAL A 162 -11.02 1.44 8.60
C VAL A 162 -9.72 0.65 8.73
N ARG A 163 -8.90 0.64 7.66
CA ARG A 163 -7.54 0.10 7.65
C ARG A 163 -6.61 1.08 6.95
N HIS A 164 -5.42 1.26 7.53
CA HIS A 164 -4.35 2.05 6.94
C HIS A 164 -3.16 1.14 6.64
N PHE A 165 -2.62 1.28 5.45
CA PHE A 165 -1.46 0.55 4.98
C PHE A 165 -0.34 1.53 4.70
N ASP A 166 0.81 1.33 5.32
CA ASP A 166 2.03 2.03 4.99
C ASP A 166 2.72 1.28 3.84
N SER A 167 2.70 1.89 2.66
CA SER A 167 3.22 1.35 1.41
C SER A 167 4.48 2.06 0.90
N GLY A 168 5.05 2.97 1.71
CA GLY A 168 6.29 3.66 1.41
C GLY A 168 7.51 2.73 1.41
N TYR A 169 8.57 3.15 0.73
CA TYR A 169 9.83 2.44 0.70
C TYR A 169 10.44 2.32 2.11
N LYS A 170 10.75 1.10 2.51
CA LYS A 170 11.43 0.84 3.79
C LYS A 170 12.91 0.61 3.55
N LEU A 171 13.73 1.47 4.12
CA LEU A 171 15.17 1.23 4.16
C LEU A 171 15.42 -0.07 4.94
N LYS A 172 16.25 -0.95 4.39
CA LYS A 172 16.77 -2.07 5.18
C LYS A 172 17.51 -1.47 6.38
N ARG A 173 17.08 -1.77 7.59
CA ARG A 173 17.79 -1.34 8.79
C ARG A 173 19.25 -1.77 8.68
N MET A 174 20.17 -0.88 9.02
CA MET A 174 21.61 -1.15 9.07
C MET A 174 22.01 -2.17 10.16
N ASP A 175 21.05 -2.69 10.92
CA ASP A 175 21.26 -3.66 12.00
C ASP A 175 22.04 -4.90 11.51
N SER A 176 21.84 -5.33 10.24
CA SER A 176 22.60 -6.44 9.66
C SER A 176 24.06 -6.11 9.32
N TYR A 177 24.41 -4.82 9.16
CA TYR A 177 25.78 -4.41 8.90
C TYR A 177 26.62 -4.32 10.17
N MET A 178 26.02 -3.94 11.29
CA MET A 178 26.69 -3.88 12.59
C MET A 178 27.01 -5.28 13.15
N GLU A 179 26.11 -6.25 13.00
CA GLU A 179 26.40 -7.65 13.40
C GLU A 179 27.53 -8.27 12.59
N THR A 180 27.63 -7.99 11.30
CA THR A 180 28.69 -8.53 10.44
C THR A 180 30.04 -7.86 10.73
N ALA A 181 30.04 -6.56 11.02
CA ALA A 181 31.25 -5.81 11.39
C ALA A 181 31.80 -6.24 12.75
N THR A 182 30.93 -6.55 13.73
CA THR A 182 31.33 -7.00 15.06
C THR A 182 31.91 -8.43 15.02
N ARG A 183 31.37 -9.32 14.19
CA ARG A 183 31.93 -10.68 13.99
C ARG A 183 33.30 -10.69 13.34
N ASN A 184 33.56 -9.76 12.42
CA ASN A 184 34.87 -9.70 11.75
C ASN A 184 35.97 -9.07 12.61
N ASN A 185 35.63 -8.34 13.68
CA ASN A 185 36.60 -7.72 14.59
C ASN A 185 36.95 -8.59 15.82
N LEU A 186 36.23 -9.68 16.07
CA LEU A 186 36.51 -10.62 17.17
C LEU A 186 37.37 -11.85 16.73
N GLY A 187 37.84 -11.86 15.51
CA GLY A 187 38.65 -12.94 14.94
C GLY A 187 40.12 -12.59 14.66
N ARG A 188 40.69 -11.64 15.43
CA ARG A 188 42.15 -11.38 15.41
C ARG A 188 42.75 -11.46 16.81
#